data_ddd183374b423f2f4c1c33bdd522f7f6
#
_entry.id   ddd183374b423f2f4c1c33bdd522f7f6
#
_cell.length_a   1.000
_cell.length_b   1.000
_cell.length_c   1.000
_cell.angle_alpha   90.00
_cell.angle_beta   90.00
_cell.angle_gamma   90.00
#
_symmetry.space_group_name_H-M   'P 1'
#
loop_
_entity.id
_entity.type
_entity.pdbx_description
1 polymer ?
#
loop_
_entity_poly.entity_id
_entity_poly.type
_entity_poly.pdbx_seq_one_letter_code
_entity_poly.pdbx_strand_id
1 'polypeptide(L)'
;SGISGIIYRNEENLIVNNGKRKAVKNIDDFPFPDWELFNVQHYLKTGMKHGASHAWFYPKDKAVTMPINTARGCVFKCTFCHYVFWHDPYRHRSAENVVAEIKHLKETYGANFFNFWDELSFHKIGPAEKFLDALIEADLKVHWTCAIRADLMGKDVDAKGNPIPR
;
A
#
# COMPACT_ATOMS: atom_id res chain seq x y z
N SER A 1 -11.80 2.27 -30.25
CA SER A 1 -11.58 2.92 -28.95
C SER A 1 -10.23 3.61 -28.95
N GLY A 2 -10.14 4.90 -28.59
CA GLY A 2 -8.90 5.69 -28.46
C GLY A 2 -8.27 5.64 -27.07
N ILE A 3 -8.71 4.72 -26.19
CA ILE A 3 -8.24 4.65 -24.79
C ILE A 3 -6.88 3.96 -24.74
N SER A 4 -5.83 4.67 -24.30
CA SER A 4 -4.50 4.10 -24.09
C SER A 4 -4.50 3.06 -22.96
N GLY A 5 -3.63 2.07 -23.06
CA GLY A 5 -3.44 1.04 -22.01
C GLY A 5 -4.40 -0.14 -22.11
N ILE A 6 -5.20 -0.24 -23.15
CA ILE A 6 -6.08 -1.39 -23.37
C ILE A 6 -5.68 -2.18 -24.62
N ILE A 7 -5.91 -3.48 -24.54
CA ILE A 7 -5.85 -4.40 -25.67
C ILE A 7 -7.25 -4.99 -25.83
N TYR A 8 -7.81 -4.96 -27.02
CA TYR A 8 -9.16 -5.44 -27.29
C TYR A 8 -9.27 -6.06 -28.68
N ARG A 9 -10.35 -6.78 -28.93
CA ARG A 9 -10.73 -7.21 -30.28
C ARG A 9 -11.69 -6.19 -30.88
N ASN A 10 -11.39 -5.78 -32.09
CA ASN A 10 -12.31 -4.92 -32.85
C ASN A 10 -13.46 -5.73 -33.49
N GLU A 11 -14.33 -5.07 -34.23
CA GLU A 11 -15.47 -5.69 -34.90
C GLU A 11 -15.05 -6.74 -35.95
N GLU A 12 -13.83 -6.63 -36.50
CA GLU A 12 -13.25 -7.58 -37.43
C GLU A 12 -12.53 -8.74 -36.72
N ASN A 13 -12.68 -8.84 -35.38
CA ASN A 13 -12.02 -9.83 -34.53
C ASN A 13 -10.48 -9.72 -34.48
N LEU A 14 -9.90 -8.62 -34.92
CA LEU A 14 -8.47 -8.36 -34.87
C LEU A 14 -8.06 -7.82 -33.50
N ILE A 15 -6.88 -8.20 -33.03
CA ILE A 15 -6.30 -7.69 -31.78
C ILE A 15 -5.75 -6.29 -32.05
N VAL A 16 -6.28 -5.30 -31.32
CA VAL A 16 -5.83 -3.92 -31.33
C VAL A 16 -5.16 -3.62 -29.99
N ASN A 17 -3.91 -3.12 -30.05
CA ASN A 17 -3.15 -2.68 -28.86
C ASN A 17 -2.98 -1.16 -28.94
N ASN A 18 -3.60 -0.42 -28.02
CA ASN A 18 -3.55 1.05 -27.98
C ASN A 18 -2.27 1.59 -27.29
N GLY A 19 -1.29 0.72 -27.02
CA GLY A 19 -0.03 1.09 -26.38
C GLY A 19 -0.18 1.37 -24.89
N LYS A 20 0.95 1.65 -24.24
CA LYS A 20 1.01 1.87 -22.79
C LYS A 20 0.42 3.23 -22.40
N ARG A 21 -0.42 3.26 -21.38
CA ARG A 21 -0.89 4.51 -20.76
C ARG A 21 0.23 5.16 -19.96
N LYS A 22 0.32 6.48 -19.98
CA LYS A 22 1.20 7.23 -19.09
C LYS A 22 0.79 7.00 -17.62
N ALA A 23 1.77 6.73 -16.77
CA ALA A 23 1.52 6.59 -15.34
C ALA A 23 1.10 7.95 -14.74
N VAL A 24 0.10 7.94 -13.88
CA VAL A 24 -0.30 9.12 -13.10
C VAL A 24 0.84 9.44 -12.14
N LYS A 25 1.31 10.68 -12.13
CA LYS A 25 2.48 11.09 -11.33
C LYS A 25 2.14 11.20 -9.85
N ASN A 26 1.08 11.95 -9.54
CA ASN A 26 0.59 12.11 -8.18
C ASN A 26 -0.54 11.11 -7.93
N ILE A 27 -0.30 10.11 -7.08
CA ILE A 27 -1.29 9.07 -6.80
C ILE A 27 -2.29 9.49 -5.71
N ASP A 28 -2.10 10.63 -5.06
CA ASP A 28 -3.11 11.25 -4.18
C ASP A 28 -4.31 11.78 -4.95
N ASP A 29 -4.15 11.99 -6.28
CA ASP A 29 -5.26 12.42 -7.16
C ASP A 29 -6.31 11.30 -7.37
N PHE A 30 -6.02 10.06 -6.98
CA PHE A 30 -7.01 9.00 -6.99
C PHE A 30 -7.95 9.10 -5.78
N PRO A 31 -9.26 8.92 -5.99
CA PRO A 31 -10.19 8.78 -4.87
C PRO A 31 -9.85 7.52 -4.06
N PHE A 32 -10.27 7.49 -2.81
CA PHE A 32 -10.26 6.26 -2.03
C PHE A 32 -11.14 5.20 -2.68
N PRO A 33 -10.82 3.90 -2.53
CA PRO A 33 -11.68 2.85 -3.02
C PRO A 33 -13.11 2.98 -2.46
N ASP A 34 -14.09 2.92 -3.33
CA ASP A 34 -15.49 2.89 -2.93
C ASP A 34 -15.88 1.46 -2.51
N TRP A 35 -15.72 1.20 -1.23
CA TRP A 35 -16.00 -0.10 -0.65
C TRP A 35 -17.50 -0.43 -0.59
N GLU A 36 -18.39 0.55 -0.75
CA GLU A 36 -19.85 0.33 -0.78
C GLU A 36 -20.28 -0.40 -2.04
N LEU A 37 -19.49 -0.31 -3.12
CA LEU A 37 -19.71 -1.09 -4.34
C LEU A 37 -19.48 -2.59 -4.15
N PHE A 38 -18.91 -2.99 -3.01
CA PHE A 38 -18.61 -4.38 -2.66
C PHE A 38 -19.38 -4.79 -1.41
N ASN A 39 -19.63 -6.09 -1.25
CA ASN A 39 -20.17 -6.60 0.01
C ASN A 39 -19.08 -6.63 1.08
N VAL A 40 -18.57 -5.44 1.46
CA VAL A 40 -17.44 -5.31 2.39
C VAL A 40 -17.69 -6.00 3.72
N GLN A 41 -18.93 -6.01 4.23
CA GLN A 41 -19.29 -6.68 5.49
C GLN A 41 -19.07 -8.18 5.43
N HIS A 42 -19.31 -8.80 4.27
CA HIS A 42 -18.98 -10.20 4.06
C HIS A 42 -17.47 -10.45 4.17
N TYR A 43 -16.67 -9.62 3.51
CA TYR A 43 -15.21 -9.73 3.54
C TYR A 43 -14.63 -9.48 4.94
N LEU A 44 -15.17 -8.51 5.68
CA LEU A 44 -14.75 -8.24 7.06
C LEU A 44 -15.02 -9.43 7.98
N LYS A 45 -16.14 -10.14 7.76
CA LYS A 45 -16.50 -11.33 8.55
C LYS A 45 -15.70 -12.58 8.18
N THR A 46 -15.42 -12.78 6.89
CA THR A 46 -14.93 -14.08 6.39
C THR A 46 -13.47 -14.07 5.95
N GLY A 47 -12.99 -12.99 5.34
CA GLY A 47 -11.72 -12.99 4.63
C GLY A 47 -10.64 -12.12 5.23
N MET A 48 -10.98 -10.96 5.74
CA MET A 48 -9.98 -9.96 6.14
C MET A 48 -9.29 -10.26 7.48
N LYS A 49 -9.80 -11.22 8.27
CA LYS A 49 -9.13 -11.71 9.48
C LYS A 49 -7.74 -12.30 9.21
N HIS A 50 -7.51 -12.79 7.99
CA HIS A 50 -6.22 -13.36 7.60
C HIS A 50 -5.11 -12.31 7.50
N GLY A 51 -5.44 -11.05 7.30
CA GLY A 51 -4.44 -9.98 7.22
C GLY A 51 -3.64 -9.79 8.50
N ALA A 52 -4.28 -9.96 9.67
CA ALA A 52 -3.60 -9.93 10.97
C ALA A 52 -2.80 -11.20 11.27
N SER A 53 -2.78 -12.20 10.36
CA SER A 53 -2.12 -13.49 10.59
C SER A 53 -0.60 -13.37 10.81
N HIS A 54 0.02 -12.35 10.24
CA HIS A 54 1.45 -12.07 10.39
C HIS A 54 1.79 -11.25 11.63
N ALA A 55 0.80 -10.68 12.29
CA ALA A 55 0.96 -9.91 13.52
C ALA A 55 0.74 -10.82 14.74
N TRP A 56 1.76 -11.58 15.11
CA TRP A 56 1.72 -12.50 16.26
C TRP A 56 1.35 -11.84 17.58
N PHE A 57 1.53 -10.52 17.69
CA PHE A 57 1.25 -9.71 18.88
C PHE A 57 -0.19 -9.17 18.94
N TYR A 58 -0.99 -9.35 17.88
CA TYR A 58 -2.36 -8.83 17.84
C TYR A 58 -3.39 -9.97 17.78
N PRO A 59 -4.40 -9.98 18.67
CA PRO A 59 -5.44 -11.00 18.68
C PRO A 59 -6.25 -10.99 17.39
N LYS A 60 -6.24 -12.10 16.65
CA LYS A 60 -6.91 -12.22 15.35
C LYS A 60 -8.43 -12.05 15.42
N ASP A 61 -9.04 -12.47 16.53
CA ASP A 61 -10.47 -12.34 16.79
C ASP A 61 -10.91 -10.88 17.00
N LYS A 62 -9.99 -10.01 17.39
CA LYS A 62 -10.23 -8.57 17.58
C LYS A 62 -9.89 -7.72 16.34
N ALA A 63 -9.24 -8.31 15.34
CA ALA A 63 -8.82 -7.59 14.16
C ALA A 63 -9.98 -7.39 13.17
N VAL A 64 -10.29 -6.13 12.88
CA VAL A 64 -11.10 -5.72 11.73
C VAL A 64 -10.13 -5.19 10.69
N THR A 65 -9.76 -6.03 9.73
CA THR A 65 -8.66 -5.77 8.82
C THR A 65 -9.14 -5.19 7.49
N MET A 66 -8.51 -4.09 7.05
CA MET A 66 -8.73 -3.51 5.73
C MET A 66 -7.39 -3.36 4.98
N PRO A 67 -7.38 -3.59 3.66
CA PRO A 67 -6.20 -3.33 2.85
C PRO A 67 -6.07 -1.85 2.51
N ILE A 68 -4.83 -1.37 2.41
CA ILE A 68 -4.49 -0.04 1.89
C ILE A 68 -3.34 -0.20 0.90
N ASN A 69 -3.35 0.58 -0.17
CA ASN A 69 -2.18 0.78 -1.00
C ASN A 69 -1.59 2.16 -0.73
N THR A 70 -0.34 2.21 -0.31
CA THR A 70 0.37 3.47 -0.01
C THR A 70 1.33 3.86 -1.12
N ALA A 71 1.72 2.90 -1.97
CA ALA A 71 2.67 3.11 -3.05
C ALA A 71 2.30 2.33 -4.32
N ARG A 72 2.99 2.64 -5.39
CA ARG A 72 2.93 1.92 -6.66
C ARG A 72 4.33 1.70 -7.20
N GLY A 73 4.63 0.46 -7.57
CA GLY A 73 5.91 0.06 -8.14
C GLY A 73 6.99 -0.24 -7.11
N CYS A 74 8.19 -0.49 -7.60
CA CYS A 74 9.35 -0.78 -6.77
C CYS A 74 10.61 -0.23 -7.43
N VAL A 75 11.53 0.32 -6.63
CA VAL A 75 12.80 0.89 -7.12
C VAL A 75 13.89 -0.17 -7.31
N PHE A 76 13.68 -1.39 -6.85
CA PHE A 76 14.68 -2.44 -6.84
C PHE A 76 14.53 -3.40 -8.04
N LYS A 77 15.62 -4.09 -8.36
CA LYS A 77 15.72 -5.06 -9.47
C LYS A 77 16.21 -6.41 -8.95
N CYS A 78 15.47 -6.99 -7.99
CA CYS A 78 15.83 -8.27 -7.40
C CYS A 78 15.73 -9.38 -8.46
N THR A 79 16.75 -10.23 -8.57
CA THR A 79 16.87 -11.24 -9.63
C THR A 79 15.78 -12.31 -9.60
N PHE A 80 15.15 -12.51 -8.47
CA PHE A 80 14.04 -13.46 -8.29
C PHE A 80 12.65 -12.81 -8.50
N CYS A 81 12.58 -11.50 -8.68
CA CYS A 81 11.31 -10.77 -8.79
C CYS A 81 10.80 -10.76 -10.23
N HIS A 82 9.47 -10.81 -10.40
CA HIS A 82 8.84 -10.81 -11.72
C HIS A 82 8.98 -9.50 -12.50
N TYR A 83 9.30 -8.39 -11.88
CA TYR A 83 9.62 -7.12 -12.54
C TYR A 83 8.56 -6.47 -13.41
N VAL A 84 7.31 -6.58 -13.08
CA VAL A 84 6.22 -5.90 -13.81
C VAL A 84 6.36 -4.37 -13.82
N PHE A 85 7.16 -3.81 -12.91
CA PHE A 85 7.27 -2.36 -12.67
C PHE A 85 8.56 -1.73 -13.18
N TRP A 86 9.41 -2.44 -13.91
CA TRP A 86 10.76 -1.97 -14.31
C TRP A 86 10.78 -0.64 -15.04
N HIS A 87 9.72 -0.32 -15.73
CA HIS A 87 9.61 0.90 -16.52
C HIS A 87 8.66 1.93 -15.91
N ASP A 88 8.09 1.62 -14.74
CA ASP A 88 7.19 2.53 -14.04
C ASP A 88 7.93 3.20 -12.88
N PRO A 89 7.83 4.53 -12.75
CA PRO A 89 8.43 5.22 -11.62
C PRO A 89 7.77 4.77 -10.32
N TYR A 90 8.57 4.61 -9.28
CA TYR A 90 8.04 4.43 -7.94
C TYR A 90 7.32 5.71 -7.51
N ARG A 91 6.12 5.59 -6.99
CA ARG A 91 5.27 6.68 -6.52
C ARG A 91 4.65 6.26 -5.21
N HIS A 92 4.61 7.17 -4.26
CA HIS A 92 3.92 6.95 -2.99
C HIS A 92 2.93 8.08 -2.74
N ARG A 93 1.91 7.78 -1.95
CA ARG A 93 0.94 8.75 -1.46
C ARG A 93 1.57 9.61 -0.37
N SER A 94 1.04 10.80 -0.17
CA SER A 94 1.40 11.60 0.99
C SER A 94 0.98 10.91 2.29
N ALA A 95 1.67 11.24 3.37
CA ALA A 95 1.36 10.72 4.70
C ALA A 95 -0.08 11.11 5.11
N GLU A 96 -0.44 12.34 4.84
CA GLU A 96 -1.75 12.92 5.14
C GLU A 96 -2.87 12.19 4.40
N ASN A 97 -2.65 11.85 3.12
CA ASN A 97 -3.63 11.15 2.31
C ASN A 97 -3.83 9.71 2.82
N VAL A 98 -2.75 9.00 3.19
CA VAL A 98 -2.85 7.64 3.77
C VAL A 98 -3.55 7.67 5.13
N VAL A 99 -3.19 8.60 6.00
CA VAL A 99 -3.81 8.74 7.33
C VAL A 99 -5.28 9.11 7.21
N ALA A 100 -5.66 9.96 6.25
CA ALA A 100 -7.06 10.28 5.99
C ALA A 100 -7.88 9.05 5.58
N GLU A 101 -7.33 8.15 4.73
CA GLU A 101 -8.00 6.89 4.38
C GLU A 101 -8.10 5.95 5.59
N ILE A 102 -7.03 5.80 6.39
CA ILE A 102 -7.07 5.01 7.63
C ILE A 102 -8.18 5.51 8.55
N LYS A 103 -8.28 6.82 8.74
CA LYS A 103 -9.32 7.45 9.55
C LYS A 103 -10.71 7.14 9.00
N HIS A 104 -10.91 7.34 7.70
CA HIS A 104 -12.18 7.05 7.02
C HIS A 104 -12.60 5.58 7.20
N LEU A 105 -11.69 4.64 6.96
CA LEU A 105 -11.98 3.21 7.08
C LEU A 105 -12.25 2.79 8.53
N LYS A 106 -11.55 3.41 9.49
CA LYS A 106 -11.81 3.19 10.91
C LYS A 106 -13.20 3.69 11.32
N GLU A 107 -13.57 4.90 10.92
CA GLU A 107 -14.85 5.53 11.28
C GLU A 107 -16.03 4.81 10.61
N THR A 108 -15.87 4.40 9.34
CA THR A 108 -16.96 3.80 8.55
C THR A 108 -17.15 2.32 8.83
N TYR A 109 -16.06 1.56 8.96
CA TYR A 109 -16.09 0.09 9.03
C TYR A 109 -15.58 -0.48 10.37
N GLY A 110 -15.14 0.36 11.30
CA GLY A 110 -14.53 -0.08 12.55
C GLY A 110 -13.15 -0.71 12.35
N ALA A 111 -12.48 -0.45 11.21
CA ALA A 111 -11.17 -1.02 10.92
C ALA A 111 -10.14 -0.59 11.97
N ASN A 112 -9.37 -1.55 12.47
CA ASN A 112 -8.34 -1.32 13.48
C ASN A 112 -7.00 -1.97 13.13
N PHE A 113 -6.96 -2.70 12.02
CA PHE A 113 -5.76 -3.33 11.49
C PHE A 113 -5.66 -3.11 9.98
N PHE A 114 -4.53 -2.58 9.51
CA PHE A 114 -4.33 -2.22 8.10
C PHE A 114 -3.16 -2.99 7.49
N ASN A 115 -3.41 -3.65 6.37
CA ASN A 115 -2.36 -4.25 5.56
C ASN A 115 -2.00 -3.33 4.40
N PHE A 116 -0.76 -2.89 4.34
CA PHE A 116 -0.25 -2.17 3.19
C PHE A 116 0.14 -3.19 2.10
N TRP A 117 -0.71 -3.29 1.08
CA TRP A 117 -0.55 -4.24 -0.01
C TRP A 117 0.24 -3.64 -1.16
N ASP A 118 1.42 -3.18 -0.82
CA ASP A 118 2.38 -2.62 -1.76
C ASP A 118 3.50 -3.62 -2.00
N GLU A 119 4.14 -3.55 -3.16
CA GLU A 119 5.39 -4.26 -3.42
C GLU A 119 6.54 -3.67 -2.59
N LEU A 120 6.46 -2.39 -2.28
CA LEU A 120 7.39 -1.65 -1.44
C LEU A 120 6.69 -0.40 -0.89
N SER A 121 6.30 -0.41 0.37
CA SER A 121 5.59 0.72 0.98
C SER A 121 6.50 1.93 1.15
N PHE A 122 7.73 1.71 1.62
CA PHE A 122 8.72 2.77 1.79
C PHE A 122 10.07 2.34 1.21
N HIS A 123 10.69 3.23 0.40
CA HIS A 123 12.03 3.01 -0.15
C HIS A 123 13.09 3.91 0.49
N LYS A 124 12.67 4.86 1.34
CA LYS A 124 13.51 5.80 2.10
C LYS A 124 12.92 6.04 3.48
N ILE A 125 13.77 6.43 4.42
CA ILE A 125 13.36 6.71 5.81
C ILE A 125 12.42 7.93 5.89
N GLY A 126 12.75 9.05 5.24
CA GLY A 126 11.99 10.28 5.39
C GLY A 126 10.49 10.17 5.10
N PRO A 127 10.03 9.50 4.02
CA PRO A 127 8.61 9.22 3.83
C PRO A 127 7.99 8.34 4.94
N ALA A 128 8.73 7.38 5.47
CA ALA A 128 8.27 6.54 6.58
C ALA A 128 8.11 7.37 7.87
N GLU A 129 9.08 8.22 8.19
CA GLU A 129 9.02 9.13 9.35
C GLU A 129 7.81 10.07 9.24
N LYS A 130 7.60 10.72 8.09
CA LYS A 130 6.43 11.57 7.87
C LYS A 130 5.11 10.85 8.08
N PHE A 131 5.01 9.60 7.60
CA PHE A 131 3.80 8.80 7.83
C PHE A 131 3.61 8.48 9.31
N LEU A 132 4.69 8.10 10.02
CA LEU A 132 4.62 7.81 11.45
C LEU A 132 4.23 9.04 12.26
N ASP A 133 4.81 10.20 11.96
CA ASP A 133 4.49 11.47 12.61
C ASP A 133 3.01 11.84 12.40
N ALA A 134 2.51 11.76 11.16
CA ALA A 134 1.12 12.03 10.84
C ALA A 134 0.16 11.03 11.52
N LEU A 135 0.54 9.76 11.63
CA LEU A 135 -0.26 8.74 12.30
C LEU A 135 -0.31 8.96 13.81
N ILE A 136 0.82 9.38 14.41
CA ILE A 136 0.90 9.72 15.84
C ILE A 136 0.05 10.95 16.13
N GLU A 137 0.18 12.00 15.32
CA GLU A 137 -0.62 13.23 15.47
C GLU A 137 -2.13 12.96 15.37
N ALA A 138 -2.53 12.07 14.46
CA ALA A 138 -3.94 11.70 14.30
C ALA A 138 -4.50 10.84 15.44
N ASP A 139 -3.66 10.28 16.31
CA ASP A 139 -4.03 9.45 17.49
C ASP A 139 -5.05 8.33 17.20
N LEU A 140 -4.95 7.69 16.05
CA LEU A 140 -5.97 6.76 15.55
C LEU A 140 -6.04 5.43 16.31
N LYS A 141 -5.02 5.06 17.08
CA LYS A 141 -4.95 3.77 17.83
C LYS A 141 -5.23 2.57 16.93
N VAL A 142 -4.46 2.42 15.86
CA VAL A 142 -4.57 1.33 14.88
C VAL A 142 -3.28 0.54 14.81
N HIS A 143 -3.38 -0.67 14.25
CA HIS A 143 -2.24 -1.52 13.92
C HIS A 143 -2.09 -1.63 12.41
N TRP A 144 -0.89 -1.85 11.93
CA TRP A 144 -0.63 -1.97 10.51
C TRP A 144 0.60 -2.83 10.21
N THR A 145 0.65 -3.36 9.01
CA THR A 145 1.81 -4.06 8.45
C THR A 145 2.16 -3.48 7.09
N CYS A 146 3.44 -3.50 6.74
CA CYS A 146 3.90 -3.02 5.44
C CYS A 146 5.05 -3.89 4.91
N ALA A 147 5.28 -3.80 3.60
CA ALA A 147 6.43 -4.40 2.94
C ALA A 147 7.55 -3.36 2.81
N ILE A 148 8.66 -3.60 3.50
CA ILE A 148 9.89 -2.80 3.40
C ILE A 148 11.11 -3.72 3.24
N ARG A 149 12.22 -3.15 2.78
CA ARG A 149 13.48 -3.87 2.77
C ARG A 149 14.22 -3.73 4.09
N ALA A 150 14.88 -4.80 4.50
CA ALA A 150 15.65 -4.82 5.75
C ALA A 150 16.81 -3.79 5.78
N ASP A 151 17.37 -3.44 4.60
CA ASP A 151 18.44 -2.44 4.48
C ASP A 151 17.95 -0.99 4.69
N LEU A 152 16.65 -0.78 4.78
CA LEU A 152 16.07 0.48 5.22
C LEU A 152 16.20 0.66 6.74
N MET A 153 16.25 -0.45 7.45
CA MET A 153 16.39 -0.50 8.91
C MET A 153 17.86 -0.70 9.28
N GLY A 154 18.40 0.16 10.14
CA GLY A 154 19.72 -0.10 10.75
C GLY A 154 20.93 0.29 9.91
N LYS A 155 20.83 1.29 9.04
CA LYS A 155 22.02 1.86 8.39
C LYS A 155 22.88 2.72 9.32
N ASP A 156 22.30 3.24 10.38
CA ASP A 156 23.06 3.97 11.39
C ASP A 156 23.54 2.99 12.44
N VAL A 157 24.80 3.10 12.76
CA VAL A 157 25.44 2.30 13.81
C VAL A 157 25.91 3.23 14.91
N ASP A 158 25.86 2.76 16.15
CA ASP A 158 26.46 3.45 17.29
C ASP A 158 28.00 3.43 17.20
N ALA A 159 28.65 4.10 18.11
CA ALA A 159 30.13 4.13 18.19
C ALA A 159 30.79 2.73 18.36
N LYS A 160 30.01 1.70 18.64
CA LYS A 160 30.44 0.30 18.76
C LYS A 160 30.11 -0.54 17.54
N GLY A 161 29.47 0.05 16.50
CA GLY A 161 29.06 -0.63 15.27
C GLY A 161 27.73 -1.38 15.37
N ASN A 162 26.95 -1.21 16.45
CA ASN A 162 25.63 -1.82 16.56
C ASN A 162 24.59 -0.99 15.81
N PRO A 163 23.61 -1.62 15.13
CA PRO A 163 22.51 -0.90 14.52
C PRO A 163 21.75 -0.07 15.57
N ILE A 164 21.54 1.21 15.26
CA ILE A 164 20.68 2.08 16.08
C ILE A 164 19.24 1.86 15.58
N PRO A 165 18.33 1.37 16.42
CA PRO A 165 16.92 1.34 16.11
C PRO A 165 16.43 2.78 15.86
N ARG A 166 15.80 3.01 14.74
CA ARG A 166 15.11 4.26 14.43
C ARG A 166 13.65 4.16 14.79
#